data_b1f380ecfdbb8a0184de449d76c14f09
#
_entry.id   b1f380ecfdbb8a0184de449d76c14f09
#
_cell.length_a   1.000
_cell.length_b   1.000
_cell.length_c   1.000
_cell.angle_alpha   90.00
_cell.angle_beta   90.00
_cell.angle_gamma   90.00
#
_symmetry.space_group_name_H-M   'P 1'
#
loop_
_entity.id
_entity.type
_entity.pdbx_description
1 polymer ?
#
loop_
_entity_poly.entity_id
_entity_poly.type
_entity_poly.pdbx_seq_one_letter_code
_entity_poly.pdbx_strand_id
1 'polypeptide(L)'
;GFALGRHGADWTVVASVFGGNANTGVGSEGVAATARATYAPIREDDRVLHLGLAGSFRDLPRDGQGLSLSSRSEAFLYQRNFVDTGDIRDASGVRRIGLEAAYRDGAFLVQAEYIHTEVERFGGARTVGFQGGYVQASVILNCKGRAYKIAPDYGATYAVFSGVQVAEADRVSRGGIGVFEFGTRFSAIDLDDAGIRGGIERDVRAVDVSAAGDWSEVKVWYGPTGGLGTSS
;
A
#
# COMPACT_ATOMS: atom_id res chain seq x y z
N GLY A 1 16.94 8.18 11.31
CA GLY A 1 15.88 7.51 12.08
C GLY A 1 16.35 6.25 12.77
N PHE A 2 15.54 5.76 13.66
CA PHE A 2 15.76 4.52 14.41
C PHE A 2 14.53 3.63 14.29
N ALA A 3 14.73 2.33 14.06
CA ALA A 3 13.66 1.35 13.98
C ALA A 3 14.01 0.14 14.83
N LEU A 4 13.02 -0.41 15.52
CA LEU A 4 13.10 -1.64 16.31
C LEU A 4 11.98 -2.57 15.89
N GLY A 5 12.31 -3.83 15.63
CA GLY A 5 11.34 -4.86 15.30
C GLY A 5 11.55 -6.12 16.14
N ARG A 6 10.46 -6.79 16.43
CA ARG A 6 10.44 -8.11 17.06
C ARG A 6 9.38 -8.98 16.41
N HIS A 7 9.64 -10.27 16.33
CA HIS A 7 8.69 -11.24 15.80
C HIS A 7 8.68 -12.52 16.63
N GLY A 8 7.58 -13.22 16.57
CA GLY A 8 7.44 -14.61 17.05
C GLY A 8 7.20 -15.55 15.88
N ALA A 9 6.58 -16.68 16.15
CA ALA A 9 6.21 -17.62 15.12
C ALA A 9 5.13 -17.03 14.17
N ASP A 10 4.12 -16.37 14.73
CA ASP A 10 2.91 -15.97 14.03
C ASP A 10 2.59 -14.47 14.15
N TRP A 11 3.47 -13.69 14.77
CA TRP A 11 3.25 -12.27 14.98
C TRP A 11 4.50 -11.44 14.76
N THR A 12 4.31 -10.17 14.43
CA THR A 12 5.39 -9.18 14.34
C THR A 12 4.96 -7.85 14.95
N VAL A 13 5.92 -7.12 15.50
CA VAL A 13 5.75 -5.72 15.90
C VAL A 13 6.99 -4.95 15.44
N VAL A 14 6.78 -3.84 14.76
CA VAL A 14 7.86 -2.93 14.35
C VAL A 14 7.45 -1.53 14.74
N ALA A 15 8.38 -0.79 15.32
CA ALA A 15 8.19 0.63 15.61
C ALA A 15 9.41 1.42 15.15
N SER A 16 9.20 2.64 14.69
CA SER A 16 10.28 3.53 14.26
C SER A 16 9.99 4.99 14.57
N VAL A 17 11.06 5.73 14.77
CA VAL A 17 11.06 7.18 14.91
C VAL A 17 12.07 7.76 13.93
N PHE A 18 11.66 8.79 13.20
CA PHE A 18 12.53 9.46 12.23
C PHE A 18 12.18 10.94 12.12
N GLY A 19 13.19 11.72 11.78
CA GLY A 19 13.08 13.15 11.47
C GLY A 19 13.20 13.38 9.97
N GLY A 20 13.31 14.63 9.58
CA GLY A 20 13.57 15.01 8.20
C GLY A 20 14.91 14.52 7.66
N ASN A 21 15.14 14.72 6.38
CA ASN A 21 16.35 14.27 5.70
C ASN A 21 17.57 15.08 6.18
N ALA A 22 18.45 14.43 6.92
CA ALA A 22 19.67 15.05 7.45
C ALA A 22 20.64 15.54 6.35
N ASN A 23 20.49 15.05 5.11
CA ASN A 23 21.40 15.37 4.01
C ASN A 23 21.00 16.63 3.22
N THR A 24 19.75 17.07 3.32
CA THR A 24 19.27 18.21 2.52
C THR A 24 19.48 19.56 3.19
N GLY A 25 19.71 19.60 4.51
CA GLY A 25 19.96 20.85 5.25
C GLY A 25 18.85 21.90 5.14
N VAL A 26 17.76 21.60 4.49
CA VAL A 26 16.68 22.53 4.17
C VAL A 26 15.44 22.13 4.96
N GLY A 27 15.09 22.95 5.92
CA GLY A 27 13.83 22.88 6.67
C GLY A 27 13.74 21.72 7.67
N SER A 28 12.96 21.93 8.70
CA SER A 28 12.56 20.87 9.63
C SER A 28 11.34 20.15 9.05
N GLU A 29 11.48 18.92 8.61
CA GLU A 29 10.33 18.10 8.21
C GLU A 29 9.53 17.55 9.41
N GLY A 30 9.85 18.02 10.62
CA GLY A 30 9.24 17.53 11.86
C GLY A 30 9.74 16.14 12.26
N VAL A 31 9.14 15.62 13.33
CA VAL A 31 9.40 14.27 13.84
C VAL A 31 8.23 13.37 13.47
N ALA A 32 8.54 12.16 13.05
CA ALA A 32 7.55 11.15 12.77
C ALA A 32 7.81 9.88 13.59
N ALA A 33 6.74 9.24 14.01
CA ALA A 33 6.75 7.91 14.61
C ALA A 33 5.79 6.99 13.85
N THR A 34 6.18 5.73 13.69
CA THR A 34 5.32 4.71 13.08
C THR A 34 5.39 3.43 13.88
N ALA A 35 4.29 2.68 13.87
CA ALA A 35 4.26 1.32 14.39
C ALA A 35 3.37 0.45 13.50
N ARG A 36 3.74 -0.83 13.38
CA ARG A 36 2.93 -1.86 12.72
C ARG A 36 2.99 -3.14 13.54
N ALA A 37 1.84 -3.74 13.75
CA ALA A 37 1.71 -5.05 14.36
C ALA A 37 0.96 -5.98 13.42
N THR A 38 1.40 -7.23 13.30
CA THR A 38 0.72 -8.24 12.49
C THR A 38 0.53 -9.53 13.28
N TYR A 39 -0.48 -10.28 12.89
CA TYR A 39 -0.77 -11.58 13.42
C TYR A 39 -1.29 -12.52 12.33
N ALA A 40 -0.75 -13.74 12.29
CA ALA A 40 -1.15 -14.78 11.36
C ALA A 40 -1.79 -15.95 12.12
N PRO A 41 -3.10 -15.89 12.45
CA PRO A 41 -3.79 -16.94 13.22
C PRO A 41 -3.85 -18.29 12.50
N ILE A 42 -3.76 -18.29 11.17
CA ILE A 42 -3.59 -19.48 10.35
C ILE A 42 -2.27 -19.31 9.58
N ARG A 43 -1.32 -20.21 9.82
CA ARG A 43 -0.03 -20.22 9.14
C ARG A 43 0.41 -21.66 8.86
N GLU A 44 -0.16 -22.20 7.82
CA GLU A 44 0.14 -23.53 7.29
C GLU A 44 0.90 -23.40 5.95
N ASP A 45 1.39 -24.49 5.41
CA ASP A 45 2.19 -24.46 4.19
C ASP A 45 1.41 -23.91 2.98
N ASP A 46 0.11 -24.21 2.90
CA ASP A 46 -0.78 -23.82 1.82
C ASP A 46 -1.82 -22.77 2.23
N ARG A 47 -2.07 -22.57 3.53
CA ARG A 47 -3.06 -21.61 4.05
C ARG A 47 -2.45 -20.61 5.00
N VAL A 48 -2.77 -19.34 4.79
CA VAL A 48 -2.35 -18.25 5.66
C VAL A 48 -3.51 -17.26 5.79
N LEU A 49 -3.86 -16.91 7.03
CA LEU A 49 -4.66 -15.75 7.33
C LEU A 49 -3.74 -14.72 7.99
N HIS A 50 -3.58 -13.58 7.36
CA HIS A 50 -2.79 -12.45 7.85
C HIS A 50 -3.72 -11.30 8.22
N LEU A 51 -3.47 -10.73 9.39
CA LEU A 51 -4.14 -9.53 9.89
C LEU A 51 -3.07 -8.54 10.33
N GLY A 52 -3.27 -7.25 10.08
CA GLY A 52 -2.34 -6.23 10.51
C GLY A 52 -3.02 -4.91 10.86
N LEU A 53 -2.34 -4.18 11.73
CA LEU A 53 -2.68 -2.85 12.18
C LEU A 53 -1.43 -1.99 12.13
N ALA A 54 -1.54 -0.82 11.51
CA ALA A 54 -0.46 0.15 11.46
C ALA A 54 -0.95 1.51 11.95
N GLY A 55 -0.04 2.29 12.52
CA GLY A 55 -0.28 3.66 12.89
C GLY A 55 0.92 4.53 12.61
N SER A 56 0.70 5.78 12.26
CA SER A 56 1.77 6.77 12.13
C SER A 56 1.32 8.13 12.62
N PHE A 57 2.27 8.86 13.14
CA PHE A 57 2.12 10.25 13.51
C PHE A 57 3.30 11.04 12.95
N ARG A 58 3.03 12.23 12.43
CA ARG A 58 4.05 13.20 12.03
C ARG A 58 3.65 14.58 12.52
N ASP A 59 4.55 15.21 13.24
CA ASP A 59 4.46 16.64 13.57
C ASP A 59 5.00 17.46 12.39
N LEU A 60 4.28 18.50 11.98
CA LEU A 60 4.65 19.37 10.87
C LEU A 60 5.09 20.74 11.39
N PRO A 61 6.25 21.24 10.94
CA PRO A 61 6.74 22.55 11.35
C PRO A 61 5.88 23.68 10.76
N ARG A 62 5.92 24.83 11.44
CA ARG A 62 5.24 26.08 10.99
C ARG A 62 6.05 26.85 9.94
N ASP A 63 6.71 26.18 9.04
CA ASP A 63 7.54 26.83 8.02
C ASP A 63 6.79 27.25 6.75
N GLY A 64 5.48 27.03 6.72
CA GLY A 64 4.61 27.43 5.60
C GLY A 64 4.68 26.53 4.39
N GLN A 65 5.35 25.37 4.48
CA GLN A 65 5.44 24.44 3.35
C GLN A 65 4.14 23.66 3.10
N GLY A 66 3.19 23.68 4.04
CA GLY A 66 1.92 22.99 3.89
C GLY A 66 2.03 21.47 3.70
N LEU A 67 0.88 20.84 3.52
CA LEU A 67 0.76 19.42 3.19
C LEU A 67 -0.16 19.26 2.00
N SER A 68 0.24 18.52 0.98
CA SER A 68 -0.64 18.07 -0.11
C SER A 68 -0.74 16.56 -0.12
N LEU A 69 -1.96 16.06 -0.25
CA LEU A 69 -2.27 14.65 -0.46
C LEU A 69 -2.85 14.48 -1.85
N SER A 70 -2.27 13.61 -2.63
CA SER A 70 -2.75 13.35 -3.99
C SER A 70 -2.54 11.89 -4.38
N SER A 71 -3.34 11.41 -5.32
CA SER A 71 -3.18 10.09 -5.91
C SER A 71 -3.30 10.18 -7.43
N ARG A 72 -2.46 9.40 -8.10
CA ARG A 72 -2.57 9.14 -9.54
C ARG A 72 -3.46 7.94 -9.74
N SER A 73 -4.01 7.82 -10.96
CA SER A 73 -4.63 6.54 -11.31
C SER A 73 -3.60 5.41 -11.14
N GLU A 74 -4.08 4.26 -10.75
CA GLU A 74 -3.23 3.07 -10.68
C GLU A 74 -2.73 2.61 -12.08
N ALA A 75 -3.21 3.23 -13.18
CA ALA A 75 -2.66 3.05 -14.53
C ALA A 75 -1.37 3.88 -14.67
N PHE A 76 -0.23 3.24 -14.57
CA PHE A 76 1.11 3.86 -14.53
C PHE A 76 1.44 4.75 -15.74
N LEU A 77 0.76 4.56 -16.86
CA LEU A 77 0.95 5.33 -18.09
C LEU A 77 0.37 6.75 -18.00
N TYR A 78 -0.53 7.00 -17.06
CA TYR A 78 -1.17 8.29 -16.90
C TYR A 78 -0.55 9.07 -15.73
N GLN A 79 0.10 10.19 -16.05
CA GLN A 79 0.94 10.93 -15.08
C GLN A 79 0.18 12.01 -14.28
N ARG A 80 -1.12 12.20 -14.50
CA ARG A 80 -1.90 13.21 -13.78
C ARG A 80 -2.48 12.64 -12.48
N ASN A 81 -2.57 13.49 -11.46
CA ASN A 81 -3.33 13.18 -10.26
C ASN A 81 -4.83 13.23 -10.59
N PHE A 82 -5.58 12.22 -10.14
CA PHE A 82 -7.04 12.20 -10.25
C PHE A 82 -7.71 12.83 -9.05
N VAL A 83 -7.05 12.71 -7.90
CA VAL A 83 -7.46 13.35 -6.66
C VAL A 83 -6.28 14.11 -6.07
N ASP A 84 -6.54 15.33 -5.56
CA ASP A 84 -5.51 16.20 -5.01
C ASP A 84 -6.15 17.22 -4.06
N THR A 85 -5.76 17.21 -2.79
CA THR A 85 -6.26 18.18 -1.80
C THR A 85 -5.81 19.60 -2.07
N GLY A 86 -4.83 19.78 -2.98
CA GLY A 86 -4.05 21.00 -3.00
C GLY A 86 -3.24 21.17 -1.72
N ASP A 87 -2.75 22.37 -1.52
CA ASP A 87 -1.86 22.71 -0.41
C ASP A 87 -2.66 23.07 0.86
N ILE A 88 -2.59 22.23 1.88
CA ILE A 88 -3.15 22.46 3.23
C ILE A 88 -2.09 23.23 4.04
N ARG A 89 -2.01 24.55 3.86
CA ARG A 89 -0.93 25.39 4.38
C ARG A 89 -0.88 25.49 5.89
N ASP A 90 -1.98 25.30 6.56
CA ASP A 90 -2.12 25.34 8.01
C ASP A 90 -2.07 23.94 8.66
N ALA A 91 -1.61 22.92 7.93
CA ALA A 91 -1.39 21.61 8.49
C ALA A 91 -0.33 21.67 9.61
N SER A 92 -0.65 21.08 10.77
CA SER A 92 0.22 21.04 11.94
C SER A 92 0.67 19.64 12.31
N GLY A 93 -0.07 18.64 11.90
CA GLY A 93 0.27 17.25 12.15
C GLY A 93 -0.54 16.31 11.27
N VAL A 94 -0.03 15.10 11.11
CA VAL A 94 -0.72 14.04 10.35
C VAL A 94 -0.74 12.78 11.19
N ARG A 95 -1.92 12.20 11.34
CA ARG A 95 -2.12 10.87 11.93
C ARG A 95 -2.67 9.92 10.88
N ARG A 96 -2.19 8.68 10.87
CA ARG A 96 -2.73 7.63 10.00
C ARG A 96 -2.95 6.37 10.78
N ILE A 97 -4.04 5.69 10.45
CA ILE A 97 -4.32 4.32 10.90
C ILE A 97 -4.52 3.49 9.64
N GLY A 98 -3.87 2.34 9.58
CA GLY A 98 -3.98 1.37 8.51
C GLY A 98 -4.44 0.01 9.06
N LEU A 99 -5.37 -0.61 8.37
CA LEU A 99 -5.82 -1.98 8.61
C LEU A 99 -5.45 -2.81 7.38
N GLU A 100 -4.95 -4.01 7.61
CA GLU A 100 -4.61 -4.94 6.54
C GLU A 100 -5.11 -6.34 6.86
N ALA A 101 -5.57 -7.04 5.85
CA ALA A 101 -5.97 -8.43 5.92
C ALA A 101 -5.60 -9.15 4.63
N ALA A 102 -5.14 -10.39 4.74
CA ALA A 102 -4.92 -11.23 3.58
C ALA A 102 -5.21 -12.69 3.91
N TYR A 103 -5.77 -13.40 2.94
CA TYR A 103 -6.01 -14.83 3.01
C TYR A 103 -5.44 -15.51 1.77
N ARG A 104 -4.58 -16.49 2.00
CA ARG A 104 -4.05 -17.36 0.96
C ARG A 104 -4.56 -18.78 1.17
N ASP A 105 -4.97 -19.43 0.10
CA ASP A 105 -5.26 -20.86 0.03
C ASP A 105 -4.66 -21.43 -1.26
N GLY A 106 -3.56 -22.16 -1.11
CA GLY A 106 -2.77 -22.64 -2.25
C GLY A 106 -2.33 -21.52 -3.17
N ALA A 107 -2.79 -21.56 -4.40
CA ALA A 107 -2.52 -20.60 -5.46
C ALA A 107 -3.38 -19.31 -5.38
N PHE A 108 -4.45 -19.34 -4.60
CA PHE A 108 -5.38 -18.23 -4.45
C PHE A 108 -4.93 -17.28 -3.35
N LEU A 109 -5.01 -15.98 -3.59
CA LEU A 109 -4.69 -14.92 -2.62
C LEU A 109 -5.72 -13.80 -2.71
N VAL A 110 -6.30 -13.44 -1.56
CA VAL A 110 -7.10 -12.21 -1.40
C VAL A 110 -6.38 -11.30 -0.42
N GLN A 111 -6.34 -10.00 -0.72
CA GLN A 111 -5.75 -8.99 0.14
C GLN A 111 -6.66 -7.76 0.18
N ALA A 112 -6.68 -7.10 1.34
CA ALA A 112 -7.39 -5.85 1.54
C ALA A 112 -6.58 -4.93 2.45
N GLU A 113 -6.60 -3.65 2.15
CA GLU A 113 -6.08 -2.61 3.03
C GLU A 113 -7.05 -1.43 3.10
N TYR A 114 -7.10 -0.81 4.27
CA TYR A 114 -7.83 0.43 4.51
C TYR A 114 -6.92 1.39 5.27
N ILE A 115 -6.88 2.64 4.84
CA ILE A 115 -6.10 3.71 5.47
C ILE A 115 -7.04 4.88 5.76
N HIS A 116 -7.00 5.35 7.00
CA HIS A 116 -7.59 6.61 7.41
C HIS A 116 -6.50 7.60 7.81
N THR A 117 -6.59 8.83 7.31
CA THR A 117 -5.63 9.90 7.56
C THR A 117 -6.36 11.10 8.13
N GLU A 118 -5.90 11.60 9.26
CA GLU A 118 -6.34 12.87 9.86
C GLU A 118 -5.23 13.90 9.74
N VAL A 119 -5.57 15.11 9.32
CA VAL A 119 -4.68 16.26 9.26
C VAL A 119 -5.12 17.28 10.28
N GLU A 120 -4.31 17.47 11.32
CA GLU A 120 -4.46 18.53 12.30
C GLU A 120 -4.03 19.86 11.69
N ARG A 121 -4.65 20.95 12.14
CA ARG A 121 -4.43 22.29 11.56
C ARG A 121 -4.12 23.31 12.64
N PHE A 122 -3.23 24.26 12.34
CA PHE A 122 -2.92 25.35 13.24
C PHE A 122 -4.11 26.29 13.46
N GLY A 123 -4.05 27.06 14.55
CA GLY A 123 -5.04 28.11 14.84
C GLY A 123 -6.40 27.62 15.31
N GLY A 124 -6.54 26.36 15.71
CA GLY A 124 -7.81 25.77 16.16
C GLY A 124 -8.77 25.49 15.02
N ALA A 125 -8.29 25.45 13.77
CA ALA A 125 -9.09 25.03 12.64
C ALA A 125 -9.46 23.55 12.78
N ARG A 126 -10.61 23.17 12.19
CA ARG A 126 -11.11 21.79 12.24
C ARG A 126 -10.12 20.83 11.60
N THR A 127 -9.82 19.72 12.29
CA THR A 127 -9.13 18.57 11.71
C THR A 127 -9.91 18.03 10.51
N VAL A 128 -9.20 17.69 9.45
CA VAL A 128 -9.78 17.10 8.25
C VAL A 128 -9.36 15.65 8.12
N GLY A 129 -10.28 14.82 7.64
CA GLY A 129 -10.09 13.37 7.52
C GLY A 129 -10.23 12.89 6.08
N PHE A 130 -9.33 11.99 5.68
CA PHE A 130 -9.28 11.39 4.36
C PHE A 130 -9.17 9.88 4.49
N GLN A 131 -9.64 9.16 3.50
CA GLN A 131 -9.62 7.71 3.55
C GLN A 131 -9.40 7.08 2.18
N GLY A 132 -8.87 5.87 2.21
CA GLY A 132 -8.71 5.07 1.01
C GLY A 132 -8.49 3.60 1.35
N GLY A 133 -8.70 2.75 0.37
CA GLY A 133 -8.47 1.33 0.56
C GLY A 133 -8.64 0.55 -0.72
N TYR A 134 -8.29 -0.71 -0.65
CA TYR A 134 -8.48 -1.63 -1.76
C TYR A 134 -8.80 -3.05 -1.28
N VAL A 135 -9.39 -3.81 -2.18
CA VAL A 135 -9.48 -5.26 -2.12
C VAL A 135 -8.99 -5.81 -3.44
N GLN A 136 -8.13 -6.80 -3.39
CA GLN A 136 -7.65 -7.51 -4.58
C GLN A 136 -7.69 -9.02 -4.37
N ALA A 137 -7.90 -9.76 -5.45
CA ALA A 137 -7.83 -11.20 -5.47
C ALA A 137 -6.99 -11.65 -6.66
N SER A 138 -6.19 -12.69 -6.48
CA SER A 138 -5.44 -13.30 -7.58
C SER A 138 -5.39 -14.82 -7.44
N VAL A 139 -5.19 -15.48 -8.58
CA VAL A 139 -4.92 -16.91 -8.68
C VAL A 139 -3.71 -17.14 -9.57
N ILE A 140 -2.80 -17.97 -9.11
CA ILE A 140 -1.58 -18.32 -9.84
C ILE A 140 -1.73 -19.73 -10.40
N LEU A 141 -1.57 -19.87 -11.72
CA LEU A 141 -1.56 -21.17 -12.38
C LEU A 141 -0.13 -21.72 -12.46
N ASN A 142 0.01 -23.05 -12.39
CA ASN A 142 1.29 -23.76 -12.46
C ASN A 142 2.27 -23.46 -11.31
N CYS A 143 1.76 -22.97 -10.17
CA CYS A 143 2.59 -22.68 -9.01
C CYS A 143 1.84 -22.93 -7.70
N LYS A 144 2.59 -23.19 -6.63
CA LYS A 144 2.02 -23.40 -5.28
C LYS A 144 1.55 -22.12 -4.58
N GLY A 145 1.63 -20.97 -5.27
CA GLY A 145 1.29 -19.67 -4.69
C GLY A 145 2.50 -18.94 -4.13
N ARG A 146 2.22 -17.86 -3.38
CA ARG A 146 3.23 -16.98 -2.79
C ARG A 146 3.59 -17.44 -1.39
N ALA A 147 4.86 -17.59 -1.08
CA ALA A 147 5.28 -17.91 0.29
C ALA A 147 5.03 -16.72 1.23
N TYR A 148 4.67 -17.01 2.45
CA TYR A 148 4.51 -16.01 3.51
C TYR A 148 5.74 -15.99 4.42
N LYS A 149 6.32 -14.82 4.63
CA LYS A 149 7.53 -14.63 5.43
C LYS A 149 7.25 -13.77 6.65
N ILE A 150 7.50 -14.30 7.85
CA ILE A 150 7.36 -13.56 9.12
C ILE A 150 8.55 -12.64 9.34
N ALA A 151 9.76 -13.14 9.14
CA ALA A 151 10.98 -12.37 9.32
C ALA A 151 11.60 -12.00 7.96
N PRO A 152 12.25 -10.84 7.86
CA PRO A 152 12.94 -10.45 6.63
C PRO A 152 14.20 -11.28 6.42
N ASP A 153 14.49 -11.60 5.19
CA ASP A 153 15.83 -12.06 4.79
C ASP A 153 16.82 -10.87 4.80
N TYR A 154 16.29 -9.66 4.46
CA TYR A 154 17.00 -8.38 4.48
C TYR A 154 16.06 -7.22 4.82
N GLY A 155 16.56 -6.28 5.62
CA GLY A 155 15.83 -5.05 5.96
C GLY A 155 14.72 -5.25 7.00
N ALA A 156 13.75 -4.33 7.03
CA ALA A 156 12.70 -4.26 8.04
C ALA A 156 11.32 -4.69 7.52
N THR A 157 11.26 -5.52 6.50
CA THR A 157 9.98 -5.98 5.92
C THR A 157 9.53 -7.26 6.59
N TYR A 158 8.57 -7.15 7.48
CA TYR A 158 8.02 -8.27 8.26
C TYR A 158 6.63 -8.66 7.77
N ALA A 159 6.30 -9.95 7.89
CA ALA A 159 4.97 -10.50 7.64
C ALA A 159 4.43 -10.14 6.25
N VAL A 160 5.06 -10.66 5.21
CA VAL A 160 4.75 -10.34 3.81
C VAL A 160 4.62 -11.61 2.96
N PHE A 161 3.80 -11.51 1.92
CA PHE A 161 3.80 -12.50 0.84
C PHE A 161 4.95 -12.20 -0.12
N SER A 162 5.77 -13.20 -0.42
CA SER A 162 6.88 -13.06 -1.37
C SER A 162 6.39 -12.99 -2.82
N GLY A 163 7.29 -12.63 -3.72
CA GLY A 163 7.07 -12.81 -5.16
C GLY A 163 6.83 -14.28 -5.54
N VAL A 164 6.24 -14.49 -6.70
CA VAL A 164 6.01 -15.85 -7.24
C VAL A 164 7.34 -16.54 -7.44
N GLN A 165 7.45 -17.76 -6.95
CA GLN A 165 8.64 -18.59 -7.13
C GLN A 165 8.42 -19.53 -8.33
N VAL A 166 9.08 -19.26 -9.44
CA VAL A 166 8.99 -20.09 -10.64
C VAL A 166 9.98 -21.25 -10.50
N ALA A 167 9.47 -22.49 -10.51
CA ALA A 167 10.32 -23.66 -10.51
C ALA A 167 11.21 -23.70 -11.77
N GLU A 168 12.43 -24.26 -11.68
CA GLU A 168 13.39 -24.25 -12.79
C GLU A 168 12.85 -24.91 -14.06
N ALA A 169 12.06 -25.95 -13.91
CA ALA A 169 11.43 -26.67 -15.02
C ALA A 169 10.34 -25.85 -15.73
N ASP A 170 9.72 -24.89 -15.01
CA ASP A 170 8.63 -24.06 -15.55
C ASP A 170 9.17 -22.76 -16.17
N ARG A 171 10.45 -22.49 -16.06
CA ARG A 171 11.07 -21.29 -16.65
C ARG A 171 11.08 -21.36 -18.17
N VAL A 172 10.69 -20.26 -18.81
CA VAL A 172 10.68 -20.16 -20.28
C VAL A 172 12.08 -20.38 -20.87
N SER A 173 13.14 -19.91 -20.21
CA SER A 173 14.54 -20.14 -20.62
C SER A 173 14.97 -21.60 -20.56
N ARG A 174 14.22 -22.46 -19.88
CA ARG A 174 14.43 -23.91 -19.79
C ARG A 174 13.44 -24.73 -20.60
N GLY A 175 12.63 -24.06 -21.44
CA GLY A 175 11.60 -24.70 -22.26
C GLY A 175 10.26 -24.91 -21.54
N GLY A 176 10.09 -24.36 -20.32
CA GLY A 176 8.82 -24.33 -19.62
C GLY A 176 7.86 -23.30 -20.20
N ILE A 177 6.58 -23.37 -19.81
CA ILE A 177 5.53 -22.45 -20.28
C ILE A 177 5.42 -21.17 -19.43
N GLY A 178 6.18 -21.05 -18.33
CA GLY A 178 6.07 -19.98 -17.38
C GLY A 178 4.95 -20.17 -16.35
N VAL A 179 4.73 -19.16 -15.54
CA VAL A 179 3.68 -19.09 -14.52
C VAL A 179 2.76 -17.94 -14.85
N PHE A 180 1.47 -18.16 -14.81
CA PHE A 180 0.45 -17.16 -15.12
C PHE A 180 -0.30 -16.78 -13.85
N GLU A 181 -0.48 -15.48 -13.62
CA GLU A 181 -1.30 -14.94 -12.55
C GLU A 181 -2.48 -14.17 -13.17
N PHE A 182 -3.68 -14.44 -12.67
CA PHE A 182 -4.89 -13.67 -12.98
C PHE A 182 -5.34 -12.97 -11.72
N GLY A 183 -5.57 -11.67 -11.83
CA GLY A 183 -5.96 -10.85 -10.69
C GLY A 183 -7.07 -9.88 -11.01
N THR A 184 -7.76 -9.46 -9.97
CA THR A 184 -8.73 -8.37 -10.00
C THR A 184 -8.53 -7.49 -8.78
N ARG A 185 -8.77 -6.20 -8.92
CA ARG A 185 -8.65 -5.22 -7.85
C ARG A 185 -9.75 -4.18 -7.94
N PHE A 186 -10.29 -3.83 -6.79
CA PHE A 186 -11.11 -2.65 -6.58
C PHE A 186 -10.39 -1.75 -5.59
N SER A 187 -10.25 -0.46 -5.90
CA SER A 187 -9.71 0.55 -5.00
C SER A 187 -10.59 1.79 -4.98
N ALA A 188 -10.57 2.49 -3.85
CA ALA A 188 -11.25 3.75 -3.69
C ALA A 188 -10.42 4.67 -2.79
N ILE A 189 -10.41 5.96 -3.11
CA ILE A 189 -9.82 7.01 -2.29
C ILE A 189 -10.77 8.21 -2.25
N ASP A 190 -10.91 8.81 -1.08
CA ASP A 190 -11.73 9.98 -0.82
C ASP A 190 -10.87 11.03 -0.12
N LEU A 191 -10.65 12.15 -0.80
CA LEU A 191 -9.88 13.30 -0.31
C LEU A 191 -10.78 14.54 -0.13
N ASP A 192 -12.07 14.36 0.07
CA ASP A 192 -13.03 15.43 0.36
C ASP A 192 -13.32 15.50 1.85
N ASP A 193 -13.09 16.64 2.50
CA ASP A 193 -13.59 16.93 3.86
C ASP A 193 -13.52 18.44 4.16
N ALA A 194 -14.53 18.95 4.87
CA ALA A 194 -14.56 20.25 5.56
C ALA A 194 -14.03 21.45 4.73
N GLY A 195 -14.42 21.53 3.47
CA GLY A 195 -14.04 22.62 2.57
C GLY A 195 -12.79 22.32 1.74
N ILE A 196 -12.12 21.21 1.97
CA ILE A 196 -11.13 20.65 1.06
C ILE A 196 -11.87 19.76 0.06
N ARG A 197 -11.64 19.99 -1.22
CA ARG A 197 -12.24 19.23 -2.32
C ARG A 197 -11.12 18.59 -3.12
N GLY A 198 -10.56 17.51 -2.57
CA GLY A 198 -9.51 16.73 -3.19
C GLY A 198 -10.02 15.71 -4.21
N GLY A 199 -11.32 15.46 -4.20
CA GLY A 199 -12.00 14.53 -5.09
C GLY A 199 -12.09 13.11 -4.57
N ILE A 200 -12.92 12.32 -5.25
CA ILE A 200 -13.14 10.90 -4.96
C ILE A 200 -12.81 10.11 -6.22
N GLU A 201 -11.93 9.13 -6.09
CA GLU A 201 -11.60 8.20 -7.17
C GLU A 201 -12.02 6.79 -6.79
N ARG A 202 -12.55 6.07 -7.78
CA ARG A 202 -12.82 4.62 -7.68
C ARG A 202 -12.28 3.95 -8.92
N ASP A 203 -11.45 2.95 -8.73
CA ASP A 203 -10.87 2.17 -9.82
C ASP A 203 -11.26 0.70 -9.69
N VAL A 204 -11.64 0.10 -10.80
CA VAL A 204 -11.96 -1.33 -10.89
C VAL A 204 -11.10 -1.93 -11.99
N ARG A 205 -10.27 -2.89 -11.63
CA ARG A 205 -9.50 -3.67 -12.57
C ARG A 205 -10.07 -5.07 -12.66
N ALA A 206 -10.56 -5.41 -13.82
CA ALA A 206 -11.26 -6.67 -14.02
C ALA A 206 -10.33 -7.86 -14.25
N VAL A 207 -9.19 -7.66 -14.91
CA VAL A 207 -8.22 -8.72 -15.19
C VAL A 207 -6.82 -8.14 -15.22
N ASP A 208 -5.96 -8.71 -14.41
CA ASP A 208 -4.52 -8.56 -14.53
C ASP A 208 -3.95 -9.92 -14.94
N VAL A 209 -3.24 -9.96 -16.05
CA VAL A 209 -2.56 -11.16 -16.50
C VAL A 209 -1.06 -10.88 -16.43
N SER A 210 -0.38 -11.57 -15.55
CA SER A 210 1.07 -11.52 -15.47
C SER A 210 1.67 -12.88 -15.78
N ALA A 211 2.76 -12.88 -16.52
CA ALA A 211 3.59 -14.05 -16.72
C ALA A 211 4.93 -13.81 -16.04
N ALA A 212 5.29 -14.67 -15.10
CA ALA A 212 6.58 -14.62 -14.43
C ALA A 212 7.53 -15.64 -15.06
N GLY A 213 8.68 -15.16 -15.51
CA GLY A 213 9.75 -15.97 -16.08
C GLY A 213 11.11 -15.36 -15.79
N ASP A 214 12.16 -15.79 -16.49
CA ASP A 214 13.53 -15.24 -16.34
C ASP A 214 13.66 -13.79 -16.81
N TRP A 215 12.63 -13.23 -17.44
CA TRP A 215 12.64 -11.98 -18.19
C TRP A 215 11.80 -10.95 -17.53
N SER A 216 11.65 -10.54 -16.55
CA SER A 216 10.73 -9.52 -16.06
C SER A 216 9.24 -9.92 -16.13
N GLU A 217 8.52 -9.41 -15.20
CA GLU A 217 7.09 -9.50 -15.11
C GLU A 217 6.47 -8.65 -16.25
N VAL A 218 5.73 -9.29 -17.14
CA VAL A 218 4.90 -8.58 -18.12
C VAL A 218 3.51 -8.44 -17.51
N LYS A 219 3.13 -7.21 -17.16
CA LYS A 219 1.78 -6.89 -16.69
C LYS A 219 0.95 -6.34 -17.84
N VAL A 220 -0.11 -7.02 -18.17
CA VAL A 220 -1.13 -6.53 -19.11
C VAL A 220 -2.33 -6.04 -18.29
N TRP A 221 -2.59 -4.75 -18.37
CA TRP A 221 -3.71 -4.12 -17.69
C TRP A 221 -4.89 -3.98 -18.64
N TYR A 222 -6.05 -4.47 -18.22
CA TYR A 222 -7.31 -4.25 -18.92
C TYR A 222 -8.32 -3.69 -17.91
N GLY A 223 -8.64 -2.42 -18.01
CA GLY A 223 -9.61 -1.77 -17.14
C GLY A 223 -10.51 -0.83 -17.93
N PRO A 224 -11.73 -0.55 -17.49
CA PRO A 224 -12.53 0.49 -18.09
C PRO A 224 -11.81 1.83 -17.92
N THR A 225 -11.58 2.52 -19.00
CA THR A 225 -11.16 3.93 -18.99
C THR A 225 -12.23 4.70 -18.21
N GLY A 226 -11.83 5.28 -17.08
CA GLY A 226 -12.72 6.01 -16.19
C GLY A 226 -13.58 7.00 -16.95
N GLY A 227 -14.87 6.99 -16.62
CA GLY A 227 -15.81 7.94 -17.18
C GLY A 227 -15.36 9.37 -16.85
N LEU A 228 -15.31 10.20 -17.85
CA LEU A 228 -15.10 11.63 -17.74
C LEU A 228 -16.18 12.22 -16.82
N GLY A 229 -15.80 12.59 -15.61
CA GLY A 229 -16.66 13.39 -14.75
C GLY A 229 -16.93 14.72 -15.43
N THR A 230 -18.17 14.94 -15.83
CA THR A 230 -18.63 16.26 -16.29
C THR A 230 -18.70 17.14 -15.05
N SER A 231 -17.80 18.12 -14.98
CA SER A 231 -17.96 19.27 -14.10
C SER A 231 -19.14 20.10 -14.57
N SER A 232 -20.14 20.23 -13.74
CA SER A 232 -21.12 21.31 -13.80
C SER A 232 -20.82 22.34 -12.71
#